data_8e690d0277b5e1956d75185fb35fb02d
#
_entry.id   8e690d0277b5e1956d75185fb35fb02d
#
_cell.length_a   1.000
_cell.length_b   1.000
_cell.length_c   1.000
_cell.angle_alpha   90.00
_cell.angle_beta   90.00
_cell.angle_gamma   90.00
#
_symmetry.space_group_name_H-M   'P 1'
#
loop_
_entity.id
_entity.type
_entity.pdbx_description
1 polymer ?
#
loop_
_entity_poly.entity_id
_entity_poly.type
_entity_poly.pdbx_seq_one_letter_code
_entity_poly.pdbx_strand_id
1 'polypeptide(L)'
;MEVKIKLTDAQKEVVNHEEGALLVIAGPGSGKTRVLTERVRRLLARPGEHFRVLALTFTNKAANEMAERLASVPQVAERAFIGTMHSFCVEVLANRGKSVGINGLPNIFERYSDRKQILLEAVMSDPELSNALSAAGDNKARGALLDNWMRAISDYKNALMVAEMVEDETMRRVYHLYDAAVRACGAVDFDDLLLLAYRLFEERPAVASFYQRQFKYICVDEAQDLNEAQYRVLCALCGKDYFNVMMVGDPKQAIFTFNKADPKYLTVFAKDFKAKLIELRENFRSSNKVVAAARALSPDYVPQDEFPIVGVVEITECENEESEATFVADRIEQLVAEGHPDVEGNITLEKCAVLGRTKFVFNHLLKTLKDRGIEAYKKLAAGSVESGSNLVRQFELALRVLANPLDRLHIGLLAKEWKLDLPTEDIYIGRDTRKLTGMVILDFLIGKTSSADAAAIRDSVMSLQWSDTNFKLALGLDRLAGLAQSLEEEDRAAVEQDIKEWRQHWDYYVRNEPGGSHTVGTFLSQVALGTTQQPNQTGVALLTVHSAKGMEFEVVFVIGMNEGTFPDYRAKRPAEMAEERRNAFVAITRSRRLLYLTFPVEKVMPWGSTRREAPSRFLKPIHDAVS
;
A
#
# COMPACT_ATOMS: atom_id res chain seq x y z
N MET A 1 0.78 27.26 22.00
CA MET A 1 -0.56 27.09 22.60
C MET A 1 -1.29 26.04 21.76
N GLU A 2 -1.44 24.80 22.26
CA GLU A 2 -2.30 23.83 21.55
C GLU A 2 -3.74 24.36 21.58
N VAL A 3 -4.27 24.64 20.39
CA VAL A 3 -5.71 24.91 20.24
C VAL A 3 -6.43 23.63 20.65
N LYS A 4 -7.00 23.60 21.87
CA LYS A 4 -7.88 22.52 22.33
C LYS A 4 -9.13 22.51 21.44
N ILE A 5 -9.05 21.81 20.32
CA ILE A 5 -10.18 21.63 19.43
C ILE A 5 -11.22 20.80 20.19
N LYS A 6 -12.40 21.39 20.43
CA LYS A 6 -13.50 20.79 21.18
C LYS A 6 -14.03 19.56 20.43
N LEU A 7 -14.09 18.42 21.12
CA LEU A 7 -14.75 17.21 20.62
C LEU A 7 -16.26 17.35 20.74
N THR A 8 -17.01 16.82 19.78
CA THR A 8 -18.48 16.69 19.88
C THR A 8 -18.85 15.66 20.94
N ASP A 9 -20.12 15.58 21.32
CA ASP A 9 -20.53 14.64 22.36
C ASP A 9 -20.39 13.19 21.86
N ALA A 10 -20.71 12.89 20.59
CA ALA A 10 -20.48 11.58 20.00
C ALA A 10 -18.96 11.23 19.97
N GLN A 11 -18.10 12.19 19.58
CA GLN A 11 -16.67 12.01 19.62
C GLN A 11 -16.14 11.77 21.05
N LYS A 12 -16.65 12.51 22.06
CA LYS A 12 -16.31 12.27 23.47
C LYS A 12 -16.73 10.89 23.93
N GLU A 13 -17.91 10.43 23.51
CA GLU A 13 -18.40 9.10 23.84
C GLU A 13 -17.45 8.01 23.31
N VAL A 14 -16.99 8.11 22.06
CA VAL A 14 -15.97 7.21 21.47
C VAL A 14 -14.67 7.25 22.27
N VAL A 15 -14.14 8.44 22.52
CA VAL A 15 -12.86 8.61 23.22
C VAL A 15 -12.94 8.08 24.65
N ASN A 16 -14.08 8.26 25.33
CA ASN A 16 -14.27 7.88 26.73
C ASN A 16 -14.80 6.46 26.92
N HIS A 17 -15.10 5.73 25.84
CA HIS A 17 -15.53 4.33 25.95
C HIS A 17 -14.46 3.50 26.66
N GLU A 18 -14.83 2.84 27.75
CA GLU A 18 -13.88 2.15 28.63
C GLU A 18 -13.54 0.75 28.11
N GLU A 19 -14.43 -0.20 28.26
CA GLU A 19 -14.24 -1.61 27.93
C GLU A 19 -15.39 -2.13 27.04
N GLY A 20 -15.10 -3.22 26.34
CA GLY A 20 -16.03 -3.83 25.41
C GLY A 20 -15.82 -3.38 23.97
N ALA A 21 -16.49 -4.07 23.08
CA ALA A 21 -16.38 -3.81 21.65
C ALA A 21 -17.13 -2.55 21.23
N LEU A 22 -16.53 -1.79 20.33
CA LEU A 22 -17.06 -0.53 19.82
C LEU A 22 -16.99 -0.48 18.31
N LEU A 23 -18.12 -0.29 17.64
CA LEU A 23 -18.18 0.03 16.22
C LEU A 23 -18.49 1.51 16.03
N VAL A 24 -17.62 2.21 15.31
CA VAL A 24 -17.79 3.62 14.97
C VAL A 24 -18.01 3.74 13.46
N ILE A 25 -19.22 4.14 13.07
CA ILE A 25 -19.53 4.51 11.69
C ILE A 25 -19.34 6.01 11.52
N ALA A 26 -18.45 6.40 10.63
CA ALA A 26 -17.96 7.76 10.57
C ALA A 26 -17.77 8.23 9.13
N GLY A 27 -18.58 9.16 8.66
CA GLY A 27 -18.53 9.71 7.30
C GLY A 27 -17.23 10.47 6.99
N PRO A 28 -17.04 10.91 5.72
CA PRO A 28 -15.94 11.79 5.35
C PRO A 28 -15.94 13.06 6.21
N GLY A 29 -14.78 13.46 6.71
CA GLY A 29 -14.64 14.69 7.48
C GLY A 29 -15.18 14.66 8.91
N SER A 30 -15.71 13.52 9.40
CA SER A 30 -16.26 13.41 10.77
C SER A 30 -15.20 13.25 11.87
N GLY A 31 -13.93 13.14 11.49
CA GLY A 31 -12.82 13.03 12.44
C GLY A 31 -12.50 11.58 12.86
N LYS A 32 -12.73 10.58 12.02
CA LYS A 32 -12.37 9.16 12.25
C LYS A 32 -11.00 8.97 12.92
N THR A 33 -9.95 9.33 12.21
CA THR A 33 -8.56 9.18 12.67
C THR A 33 -8.29 9.98 13.94
N ARG A 34 -8.95 11.13 14.08
CA ARG A 34 -8.83 11.96 15.28
C ARG A 34 -9.39 11.28 16.52
N VAL A 35 -10.63 10.76 16.47
CA VAL A 35 -11.22 10.10 17.66
C VAL A 35 -10.45 8.84 18.03
N LEU A 36 -9.94 8.09 17.03
CA LEU A 36 -9.10 6.93 17.27
C LEU A 36 -7.79 7.34 17.95
N THR A 37 -7.10 8.37 17.44
CA THR A 37 -5.85 8.88 18.03
C THR A 37 -6.06 9.42 19.43
N GLU A 38 -7.12 10.21 19.68
CA GLU A 38 -7.44 10.73 21.02
C GLU A 38 -7.79 9.60 22.01
N ARG A 39 -8.51 8.56 21.53
CA ARG A 39 -8.76 7.38 22.35
C ARG A 39 -7.46 6.66 22.73
N VAL A 40 -6.59 6.41 21.77
CA VAL A 40 -5.27 5.78 22.03
C VAL A 40 -4.47 6.64 23.02
N ARG A 41 -4.41 7.97 22.83
CA ARG A 41 -3.74 8.90 23.75
C ARG A 41 -4.29 8.79 25.16
N ARG A 42 -5.62 8.82 25.31
CA ARG A 42 -6.29 8.68 26.61
C ARG A 42 -5.99 7.33 27.27
N LEU A 43 -6.04 6.24 26.52
CA LEU A 43 -5.73 4.90 27.03
C LEU A 43 -4.28 4.82 27.55
N LEU A 44 -3.33 5.34 26.77
CA LEU A 44 -1.92 5.37 27.15
C LEU A 44 -1.60 6.34 28.31
N ALA A 45 -2.45 7.33 28.56
CA ALA A 45 -2.30 8.26 29.69
C ALA A 45 -2.77 7.69 31.04
N ARG A 46 -3.37 6.50 31.09
CA ARG A 46 -3.85 5.89 32.34
C ARG A 46 -2.69 5.57 33.28
N PRO A 47 -2.71 6.06 34.52
CA PRO A 47 -1.68 5.77 35.48
C PRO A 47 -1.77 4.33 36.02
N GLY A 48 -0.62 3.74 36.33
CA GLY A 48 -0.52 2.47 37.05
C GLY A 48 -0.83 1.20 36.26
N GLU A 49 -1.19 1.30 34.97
CA GLU A 49 -1.44 0.13 34.13
C GLU A 49 -0.34 -0.05 33.06
N HIS A 50 0.32 -1.19 33.06
CA HIS A 50 1.32 -1.58 32.08
C HIS A 50 0.67 -2.47 31.01
N PHE A 51 0.19 -1.86 29.92
CA PHE A 51 -0.34 -2.55 28.76
C PHE A 51 0.09 -1.84 27.48
N ARG A 52 -0.01 -2.53 26.36
CA ARG A 52 0.15 -1.95 25.02
C ARG A 52 -1.21 -1.80 24.33
N VAL A 53 -1.27 -0.88 23.38
CA VAL A 53 -2.39 -0.70 22.45
C VAL A 53 -1.96 -1.20 21.07
N LEU A 54 -2.80 -2.01 20.42
CA LEU A 54 -2.64 -2.42 19.03
C LEU A 54 -3.50 -1.50 18.16
N ALA A 55 -2.89 -0.59 17.40
CA ALA A 55 -3.55 0.32 16.49
C ALA A 55 -3.24 -0.10 15.03
N LEU A 56 -4.24 -0.64 14.36
CA LEU A 56 -4.14 -1.16 13.01
C LEU A 56 -4.80 -0.20 12.02
N THR A 57 -4.11 0.09 10.93
CA THR A 57 -4.60 0.91 9.83
C THR A 57 -4.51 0.14 8.51
N PHE A 58 -5.22 0.62 7.49
CA PHE A 58 -5.16 -0.02 6.18
C PHE A 58 -3.89 0.33 5.39
N THR A 59 -3.33 1.53 5.59
CA THR A 59 -2.16 2.02 4.85
C THR A 59 -1.03 2.47 5.78
N ASN A 60 0.21 2.32 5.32
CA ASN A 60 1.39 2.82 6.05
C ASN A 60 1.33 4.35 6.27
N LYS A 61 0.78 5.10 5.30
CA LYS A 61 0.59 6.55 5.45
C LYS A 61 -0.30 6.88 6.66
N ALA A 62 -1.42 6.18 6.81
CA ALA A 62 -2.32 6.38 7.95
C ALA A 62 -1.65 5.98 9.27
N ALA A 63 -0.84 4.91 9.26
CA ALA A 63 -0.04 4.50 10.41
C ALA A 63 0.97 5.59 10.82
N ASN A 64 1.72 6.14 9.86
CA ASN A 64 2.69 7.19 10.10
C ASN A 64 2.03 8.47 10.62
N GLU A 65 0.92 8.90 10.02
CA GLU A 65 0.15 10.05 10.48
C GLU A 65 -0.37 9.86 11.92
N MET A 66 -0.80 8.67 12.26
CA MET A 66 -1.23 8.34 13.62
C MET A 66 -0.04 8.37 14.60
N ALA A 67 1.10 7.81 14.21
CA ALA A 67 2.33 7.81 15.01
C ALA A 67 2.82 9.25 15.26
N GLU A 68 2.84 10.10 14.24
CA GLU A 68 3.19 11.53 14.36
C GLU A 68 2.27 12.26 15.36
N ARG A 69 0.96 12.05 15.25
CA ARG A 69 -0.02 12.64 16.17
C ARG A 69 0.13 12.15 17.62
N LEU A 70 0.68 10.97 17.82
CA LEU A 70 0.93 10.38 19.14
C LEU A 70 2.36 10.59 19.64
N ALA A 71 3.25 11.19 18.85
CA ALA A 71 4.66 11.38 19.19
C ALA A 71 4.89 12.12 20.53
N SER A 72 3.94 12.98 20.96
CA SER A 72 3.98 13.65 22.25
C SER A 72 3.64 12.76 23.46
N VAL A 73 3.14 11.54 23.22
CA VAL A 73 2.82 10.59 24.29
C VAL A 73 4.11 9.91 24.76
N PRO A 74 4.46 9.97 26.07
CA PRO A 74 5.67 9.34 26.56
C PRO A 74 5.70 7.84 26.26
N GLN A 75 6.85 7.34 25.80
CA GLN A 75 7.07 5.92 25.52
C GLN A 75 6.07 5.29 24.55
N VAL A 76 5.51 6.07 23.60
CA VAL A 76 4.50 5.57 22.67
C VAL A 76 5.00 4.37 21.87
N ALA A 77 6.26 4.38 21.44
CA ALA A 77 6.86 3.28 20.65
C ALA A 77 6.93 1.96 21.45
N GLU A 78 7.08 2.02 22.78
CA GLU A 78 7.10 0.84 23.64
C GLU A 78 5.68 0.38 24.00
N ARG A 79 4.74 1.33 24.11
CA ARG A 79 3.39 1.12 24.64
C ARG A 79 2.31 0.98 23.58
N ALA A 80 2.60 1.22 22.31
CA ALA A 80 1.69 0.97 21.21
C ALA A 80 2.41 0.24 20.07
N PHE A 81 1.67 -0.60 19.37
CA PHE A 81 2.01 -0.98 18.00
C PHE A 81 1.10 -0.16 17.09
N ILE A 82 1.68 0.58 16.16
CA ILE A 82 0.94 1.37 15.16
C ILE A 82 1.44 0.93 13.79
N GLY A 83 0.57 0.32 13.00
CA GLY A 83 0.97 -0.25 11.71
C GLY A 83 -0.18 -0.85 10.92
N THR A 84 0.15 -1.56 9.84
CA THR A 84 -0.84 -2.33 9.08
C THR A 84 -1.03 -3.72 9.68
N MET A 85 -2.12 -4.41 9.28
CA MET A 85 -2.34 -5.81 9.66
C MET A 85 -1.16 -6.70 9.22
N HIS A 86 -0.62 -6.49 8.01
CA HIS A 86 0.53 -7.26 7.52
C HIS A 86 1.78 -7.00 8.36
N SER A 87 2.07 -5.74 8.71
CA SER A 87 3.21 -5.41 9.59
C SER A 87 3.09 -6.07 10.96
N PHE A 88 1.88 -6.13 11.51
CA PHE A 88 1.61 -6.85 12.76
C PHE A 88 1.84 -8.37 12.60
N CYS A 89 1.35 -8.97 11.50
CA CYS A 89 1.59 -10.39 11.22
C CYS A 89 3.09 -10.70 11.08
N VAL A 90 3.87 -9.82 10.44
CA VAL A 90 5.34 -9.96 10.38
C VAL A 90 5.95 -9.97 11.77
N GLU A 91 5.55 -9.03 12.67
CA GLU A 91 6.03 -9.01 14.06
C GLU A 91 5.70 -10.32 14.80
N VAL A 92 4.45 -10.79 14.66
CA VAL A 92 3.99 -12.04 15.29
C VAL A 92 4.78 -13.24 14.77
N LEU A 93 4.95 -13.36 13.45
CA LEU A 93 5.65 -14.47 12.82
C LEU A 93 7.15 -14.45 13.14
N ALA A 94 7.79 -13.27 13.13
CA ALA A 94 9.19 -13.13 13.49
C ALA A 94 9.47 -13.61 14.92
N ASN A 95 8.57 -13.32 15.85
CA ASN A 95 8.74 -13.62 17.27
C ASN A 95 8.25 -15.02 17.67
N ARG A 96 7.22 -15.56 17.01
CA ARG A 96 6.51 -16.78 17.43
C ARG A 96 6.23 -17.79 16.30
N GLY A 97 6.65 -17.51 15.06
CA GLY A 97 6.29 -18.27 13.86
C GLY A 97 6.92 -19.66 13.72
N LYS A 98 7.80 -20.08 14.63
CA LYS A 98 8.53 -21.35 14.53
C LYS A 98 7.63 -22.56 14.30
N SER A 99 6.46 -22.63 14.93
CA SER A 99 5.54 -23.75 14.77
C SER A 99 4.83 -23.77 13.40
N VAL A 100 4.82 -22.66 12.66
CA VAL A 100 4.29 -22.56 11.29
C VAL A 100 5.42 -22.45 10.26
N GLY A 101 6.66 -22.77 10.63
CA GLY A 101 7.79 -22.88 9.74
C GLY A 101 8.59 -21.59 9.53
N ILE A 102 8.31 -20.52 10.30
CA ILE A 102 9.03 -19.24 10.22
C ILE A 102 10.03 -19.13 11.37
N ASN A 103 11.31 -18.96 11.03
CA ASN A 103 12.40 -18.82 11.98
C ASN A 103 13.00 -17.41 11.89
N GLY A 104 12.61 -16.52 12.78
CA GLY A 104 13.04 -15.12 12.76
C GLY A 104 12.25 -14.28 11.75
N LEU A 105 12.82 -13.16 11.30
CA LEU A 105 12.17 -12.25 10.37
C LEU A 105 11.92 -12.94 9.02
N PRO A 106 10.67 -12.98 8.52
CA PRO A 106 10.38 -13.60 7.23
C PRO A 106 10.92 -12.74 6.07
N ASN A 107 11.53 -13.40 5.07
CA ASN A 107 11.80 -12.77 3.78
C ASN A 107 10.50 -12.72 2.97
N ILE A 108 10.17 -11.56 2.44
CA ILE A 108 8.90 -11.34 1.74
C ILE A 108 9.16 -11.18 0.25
N PHE A 109 8.53 -12.04 -0.55
CA PHE A 109 8.48 -11.89 -2.01
C PHE A 109 7.29 -11.02 -2.38
N GLU A 110 7.52 -9.70 -2.39
CA GLU A 110 6.50 -8.70 -2.65
C GLU A 110 6.18 -8.54 -4.15
N ARG A 111 7.17 -8.74 -5.03
CA ARG A 111 6.99 -8.52 -6.47
C ARG A 111 6.21 -9.64 -7.12
N TYR A 112 5.22 -9.25 -7.91
CA TYR A 112 4.44 -10.20 -8.71
C TYR A 112 5.32 -10.96 -9.72
N SER A 113 6.29 -10.29 -10.34
CA SER A 113 7.26 -10.89 -11.26
C SER A 113 8.03 -12.04 -10.64
N ASP A 114 8.52 -11.86 -9.42
CA ASP A 114 9.33 -12.84 -8.69
C ASP A 114 8.50 -14.07 -8.35
N ARG A 115 7.29 -13.84 -7.81
CA ARG A 115 6.34 -14.91 -7.49
C ARG A 115 5.92 -15.71 -8.74
N LYS A 116 5.67 -15.01 -9.86
CA LYS A 116 5.32 -15.64 -11.14
C LYS A 116 6.48 -16.46 -11.69
N GLN A 117 7.71 -15.98 -11.56
CA GLN A 117 8.92 -16.71 -11.98
C GLN A 117 9.10 -17.99 -11.15
N ILE A 118 8.93 -17.93 -9.83
CA ILE A 118 8.96 -19.11 -8.95
C ILE A 118 7.90 -20.13 -9.34
N LEU A 119 6.67 -19.66 -9.59
CA LEU A 119 5.59 -20.57 -10.05
C LEU A 119 5.97 -21.24 -11.39
N LEU A 120 6.50 -20.46 -12.35
CA LEU A 120 6.93 -21.01 -13.64
C LEU A 120 7.98 -22.11 -13.45
N GLU A 121 9.01 -21.86 -12.66
CA GLU A 121 10.08 -22.84 -12.39
C GLU A 121 9.54 -24.09 -11.69
N ALA A 122 8.67 -23.92 -10.69
CA ALA A 122 8.04 -25.02 -9.97
C ALA A 122 7.15 -25.88 -10.91
N VAL A 123 6.35 -25.25 -11.75
CA VAL A 123 5.48 -25.93 -12.71
C VAL A 123 6.29 -26.64 -13.80
N MET A 124 7.39 -26.04 -14.27
CA MET A 124 8.27 -26.67 -15.27
C MET A 124 8.99 -27.90 -14.75
N SER A 125 9.17 -28.04 -13.45
CA SER A 125 9.75 -29.24 -12.82
C SER A 125 8.76 -30.42 -12.73
N ASP A 126 7.46 -30.17 -12.93
CA ASP A 126 6.40 -31.16 -12.89
C ASP A 126 5.96 -31.56 -14.30
N PRO A 127 6.07 -32.85 -14.72
CA PRO A 127 5.79 -33.26 -16.10
C PRO A 127 4.37 -32.99 -16.58
N GLU A 128 3.35 -33.16 -15.72
CA GLU A 128 1.95 -32.97 -16.11
C GLU A 128 1.61 -31.49 -16.27
N LEU A 129 2.05 -30.66 -15.33
CA LEU A 129 1.81 -29.22 -15.35
C LEU A 129 2.64 -28.52 -16.45
N SER A 130 3.88 -28.99 -16.69
CA SER A 130 4.71 -28.54 -17.81
C SER A 130 4.06 -28.85 -19.15
N ASN A 131 3.45 -30.05 -19.30
CA ASN A 131 2.68 -30.39 -20.50
C ASN A 131 1.42 -29.52 -20.63
N ALA A 132 0.68 -29.29 -19.55
CA ALA A 132 -0.48 -28.40 -19.56
C ALA A 132 -0.11 -26.97 -19.95
N LEU A 133 1.00 -26.44 -19.43
CA LEU A 133 1.53 -25.12 -19.78
C LEU A 133 1.95 -25.06 -21.26
N SER A 134 2.60 -26.13 -21.77
CA SER A 134 3.00 -26.22 -23.17
C SER A 134 1.81 -26.32 -24.12
N ALA A 135 0.77 -27.05 -23.73
CA ALA A 135 -0.48 -27.20 -24.48
C ALA A 135 -1.32 -25.92 -24.53
N ALA A 136 -1.09 -24.95 -23.64
CA ALA A 136 -1.80 -23.67 -23.64
C ALA A 136 -1.53 -22.82 -24.89
N GLY A 137 -0.50 -23.12 -25.67
CA GLY A 137 -0.20 -22.49 -26.95
C GLY A 137 0.96 -21.52 -26.92
N ASP A 138 0.74 -20.28 -27.37
CA ASP A 138 1.78 -19.26 -27.47
C ASP A 138 2.20 -18.67 -26.09
N ASN A 139 3.24 -17.85 -26.08
CA ASN A 139 3.76 -17.23 -24.85
C ASN A 139 2.70 -16.37 -24.14
N LYS A 140 1.76 -15.77 -24.88
CA LYS A 140 0.67 -14.96 -24.30
C LYS A 140 -0.33 -15.85 -23.57
N ALA A 141 -0.72 -16.97 -24.18
CA ALA A 141 -1.64 -17.93 -23.55
C ALA A 141 -1.02 -18.61 -22.33
N ARG A 142 0.27 -18.98 -22.40
CA ARG A 142 1.04 -19.51 -21.25
C ARG A 142 1.12 -18.49 -20.12
N GLY A 143 1.42 -17.23 -20.46
CA GLY A 143 1.43 -16.13 -19.50
C GLY A 143 0.08 -15.95 -18.80
N ALA A 144 -1.01 -16.01 -19.55
CA ALA A 144 -2.37 -15.89 -19.01
C ALA A 144 -2.75 -17.08 -18.10
N LEU A 145 -2.32 -18.31 -18.43
CA LEU A 145 -2.53 -19.48 -17.57
C LEU A 145 -1.80 -19.34 -16.24
N LEU A 146 -0.53 -18.92 -16.25
CA LEU A 146 0.23 -18.63 -15.03
C LEU A 146 -0.43 -17.54 -14.18
N ASP A 147 -0.91 -16.46 -14.81
CA ASP A 147 -1.62 -15.38 -14.11
C ASP A 147 -2.93 -15.87 -13.48
N ASN A 148 -3.63 -16.80 -14.12
CA ASN A 148 -4.83 -17.43 -13.56
C ASN A 148 -4.48 -18.32 -12.34
N TRP A 149 -3.44 -19.13 -12.43
CA TRP A 149 -2.97 -19.94 -11.30
C TRP A 149 -2.51 -19.07 -10.13
N MET A 150 -1.72 -18.03 -10.39
CA MET A 150 -1.30 -17.08 -9.35
C MET A 150 -2.49 -16.42 -8.64
N ARG A 151 -3.49 -16.01 -9.42
CA ARG A 151 -4.71 -15.41 -8.87
C ARG A 151 -5.48 -16.41 -8.01
N ALA A 152 -5.64 -17.65 -8.49
CA ALA A 152 -6.32 -18.68 -7.72
C ALA A 152 -5.59 -19.02 -6.42
N ILE A 153 -4.25 -19.10 -6.42
CA ILE A 153 -3.45 -19.30 -5.19
C ILE A 153 -3.70 -18.17 -4.20
N SER A 154 -3.62 -16.91 -4.66
CA SER A 154 -3.92 -15.75 -3.82
C SER A 154 -5.36 -15.79 -3.29
N ASP A 155 -6.31 -16.25 -4.10
CA ASP A 155 -7.70 -16.41 -3.72
C ASP A 155 -7.88 -17.44 -2.60
N TYR A 156 -7.21 -18.59 -2.68
CA TYR A 156 -7.22 -19.60 -1.63
C TYR A 156 -6.54 -19.11 -0.34
N LYS A 157 -5.36 -18.48 -0.45
CA LYS A 157 -4.67 -17.90 0.72
C LYS A 157 -5.52 -16.83 1.43
N ASN A 158 -6.18 -15.97 0.66
CA ASN A 158 -7.10 -14.96 1.21
C ASN A 158 -8.40 -15.55 1.80
N ALA A 159 -8.77 -16.78 1.41
CA ALA A 159 -9.80 -17.55 2.08
C ALA A 159 -9.25 -18.41 3.25
N LEU A 160 -7.97 -18.21 3.61
CA LEU A 160 -7.24 -18.96 4.65
C LEU A 160 -7.23 -20.49 4.42
N MET A 161 -7.24 -20.88 3.15
CA MET A 161 -7.16 -22.28 2.73
C MET A 161 -5.70 -22.63 2.39
N VAL A 162 -5.21 -23.74 2.91
CA VAL A 162 -3.94 -24.36 2.51
C VAL A 162 -4.17 -25.29 1.31
N ALA A 163 -3.10 -25.69 0.62
CA ALA A 163 -3.20 -26.50 -0.60
C ALA A 163 -4.03 -27.78 -0.40
N GLU A 164 -3.91 -28.43 0.76
CA GLU A 164 -4.62 -29.67 1.10
C GLU A 164 -6.15 -29.50 1.16
N MET A 165 -6.64 -28.27 1.32
CA MET A 165 -8.08 -27.94 1.38
C MET A 165 -8.68 -27.66 0.00
N VAL A 166 -7.86 -27.61 -1.05
CA VAL A 166 -8.31 -27.31 -2.42
C VAL A 166 -8.88 -28.57 -3.06
N GLU A 167 -10.14 -28.52 -3.52
CA GLU A 167 -10.83 -29.67 -4.11
C GLU A 167 -10.30 -30.01 -5.52
N ASP A 168 -10.04 -28.99 -6.35
CA ASP A 168 -9.47 -29.18 -7.69
C ASP A 168 -8.05 -29.74 -7.60
N GLU A 169 -7.83 -30.92 -8.16
CA GLU A 169 -6.56 -31.64 -8.03
C GLU A 169 -5.40 -30.91 -8.73
N THR A 170 -5.66 -30.33 -9.88
CA THR A 170 -4.65 -29.55 -10.63
C THR A 170 -4.25 -28.32 -9.83
N MET A 171 -5.23 -27.56 -9.35
CA MET A 171 -4.96 -26.38 -8.55
C MET A 171 -4.30 -26.69 -7.22
N ARG A 172 -4.72 -27.77 -6.54
CA ARG A 172 -4.06 -28.27 -5.31
C ARG A 172 -2.57 -28.54 -5.56
N ARG A 173 -2.24 -29.22 -6.67
CA ARG A 173 -0.87 -29.53 -7.05
C ARG A 173 -0.05 -28.28 -7.39
N VAL A 174 -0.63 -27.37 -8.19
CA VAL A 174 -0.01 -26.08 -8.54
C VAL A 174 0.29 -25.28 -7.27
N TYR A 175 -0.67 -25.17 -6.36
CA TYR A 175 -0.51 -24.42 -5.11
C TYR A 175 0.55 -25.05 -4.22
N HIS A 176 0.52 -26.39 -4.07
CA HIS A 176 1.52 -27.11 -3.26
C HIS A 176 2.96 -26.91 -3.79
N LEU A 177 3.14 -27.00 -5.12
CA LEU A 177 4.44 -26.76 -5.74
C LEU A 177 4.93 -25.33 -5.57
N TYR A 178 4.04 -24.36 -5.73
CA TYR A 178 4.33 -22.95 -5.50
C TYR A 178 4.78 -22.69 -4.06
N ASP A 179 4.01 -23.15 -3.08
CA ASP A 179 4.34 -22.99 -1.67
C ASP A 179 5.67 -23.67 -1.31
N ALA A 180 5.89 -24.88 -1.81
CA ALA A 180 7.15 -25.59 -1.58
C ALA A 180 8.34 -24.82 -2.16
N ALA A 181 8.21 -24.24 -3.36
CA ALA A 181 9.26 -23.47 -4.02
C ALA A 181 9.55 -22.15 -3.28
N VAL A 182 8.53 -21.41 -2.85
CA VAL A 182 8.69 -20.18 -2.04
C VAL A 182 9.39 -20.49 -0.73
N ARG A 183 8.96 -21.55 -0.02
CA ARG A 183 9.61 -22.00 1.23
C ARG A 183 11.04 -22.50 1.04
N ALA A 184 11.33 -23.16 -0.09
CA ALA A 184 12.69 -23.58 -0.42
C ALA A 184 13.63 -22.37 -0.61
N CYS A 185 13.09 -21.21 -0.97
CA CYS A 185 13.79 -19.93 -0.98
C CYS A 185 13.90 -19.27 0.41
N GLY A 186 13.44 -19.92 1.48
CA GLY A 186 13.38 -19.30 2.81
C GLY A 186 12.51 -18.05 2.87
N ALA A 187 11.45 -18.00 2.05
CA ALA A 187 10.62 -16.84 1.86
C ALA A 187 9.12 -17.12 2.08
N VAL A 188 8.33 -16.07 2.12
CA VAL A 188 6.87 -16.05 2.13
C VAL A 188 6.36 -14.99 1.16
N ASP A 189 5.13 -15.10 0.69
CA ASP A 189 4.46 -13.99 0.00
C ASP A 189 3.57 -13.17 0.97
N PHE A 190 2.95 -12.10 0.45
CA PHE A 190 2.08 -11.25 1.27
C PHE A 190 0.87 -11.99 1.84
N ASP A 191 0.26 -12.88 1.04
CA ASP A 191 -0.92 -13.63 1.45
C ASP A 191 -0.56 -14.67 2.53
N ASP A 192 0.67 -15.21 2.51
CA ASP A 192 1.20 -16.09 3.55
C ASP A 192 1.28 -15.42 4.91
N LEU A 193 1.55 -14.12 4.97
CA LEU A 193 1.65 -13.42 6.26
C LEU A 193 0.35 -13.53 7.06
N LEU A 194 -0.79 -13.36 6.39
CA LEU A 194 -2.11 -13.49 7.02
C LEU A 194 -2.45 -14.96 7.31
N LEU A 195 -2.25 -15.83 6.32
CA LEU A 195 -2.55 -17.27 6.45
C LEU A 195 -1.76 -17.91 7.60
N LEU A 196 -0.46 -17.65 7.68
CA LEU A 196 0.40 -18.24 8.71
C LEU A 196 0.14 -17.64 10.10
N ALA A 197 -0.14 -16.34 10.20
CA ALA A 197 -0.53 -15.72 11.46
C ALA A 197 -1.88 -16.27 11.97
N TYR A 198 -2.87 -16.44 11.07
CA TYR A 198 -4.14 -17.09 11.39
C TYR A 198 -3.93 -18.51 11.92
N ARG A 199 -3.19 -19.34 11.19
CA ARG A 199 -2.86 -20.69 11.60
C ARG A 199 -2.14 -20.75 12.93
N LEU A 200 -1.19 -19.83 13.15
CA LEU A 200 -0.45 -19.75 14.41
C LEU A 200 -1.38 -19.51 15.60
N PHE A 201 -2.35 -18.58 15.47
CA PHE A 201 -3.30 -18.29 16.55
C PHE A 201 -4.28 -19.44 16.79
N GLU A 202 -4.77 -20.10 15.73
CA GLU A 202 -5.69 -21.25 15.83
C GLU A 202 -4.98 -22.50 16.37
N GLU A 203 -3.80 -22.84 15.85
CA GLU A 203 -3.04 -24.04 16.23
C GLU A 203 -2.35 -23.87 17.59
N ARG A 204 -2.12 -22.64 18.03
CA ARG A 204 -1.40 -22.30 19.27
C ARG A 204 -2.14 -21.22 20.08
N PRO A 205 -3.28 -21.52 20.70
CA PRO A 205 -4.05 -20.53 21.45
C PRO A 205 -3.24 -19.80 22.56
N ALA A 206 -2.18 -20.43 23.08
CA ALA A 206 -1.27 -19.80 24.04
C ALA A 206 -0.53 -18.59 23.43
N VAL A 207 -0.28 -18.57 22.11
CA VAL A 207 0.31 -17.42 21.41
C VAL A 207 -0.72 -16.30 21.35
N ALA A 208 -1.96 -16.57 20.94
CA ALA A 208 -3.03 -15.58 20.95
C ALA A 208 -3.22 -14.97 22.35
N SER A 209 -3.29 -15.83 23.39
CA SER A 209 -3.42 -15.39 24.78
C SER A 209 -2.22 -14.55 25.25
N PHE A 210 -1.00 -14.79 24.74
CA PHE A 210 0.16 -13.94 25.03
C PHE A 210 -0.06 -12.53 24.48
N TYR A 211 -0.48 -12.40 23.21
CA TYR A 211 -0.74 -11.09 22.59
C TYR A 211 -1.96 -10.39 23.18
N GLN A 212 -3.03 -11.11 23.59
CA GLN A 212 -4.17 -10.54 24.31
C GLN A 212 -3.77 -9.90 25.65
N ARG A 213 -2.85 -10.52 26.39
CA ARG A 213 -2.31 -9.93 27.62
C ARG A 213 -1.40 -8.73 27.37
N GLN A 214 -0.66 -8.76 26.26
CA GLN A 214 0.23 -7.66 25.87
C GLN A 214 -0.57 -6.45 25.37
N PHE A 215 -1.55 -6.68 24.50
CA PHE A 215 -2.39 -5.64 23.91
C PHE A 215 -3.77 -5.64 24.57
N LYS A 216 -3.96 -4.80 25.58
CA LYS A 216 -5.25 -4.69 26.30
C LYS A 216 -6.36 -4.10 25.43
N TYR A 217 -6.01 -3.30 24.42
CA TYR A 217 -6.95 -2.67 23.49
C TYR A 217 -6.46 -2.81 22.06
N ILE A 218 -7.39 -3.12 21.17
CA ILE A 218 -7.17 -3.17 19.72
C ILE A 218 -8.05 -2.11 19.07
N CYS A 219 -7.45 -1.28 18.21
CA CYS A 219 -8.14 -0.26 17.42
C CYS A 219 -7.86 -0.51 15.93
N VAL A 220 -8.90 -0.58 15.11
CA VAL A 220 -8.80 -0.81 13.66
C VAL A 220 -9.40 0.38 12.94
N ASP A 221 -8.58 1.11 12.19
CA ASP A 221 -9.03 2.22 11.32
C ASP A 221 -9.32 1.71 9.91
N GLU A 222 -10.17 2.43 9.17
CA GLU A 222 -10.61 2.09 7.80
C GLU A 222 -11.14 0.64 7.70
N ALA A 223 -11.87 0.18 8.73
CA ALA A 223 -12.29 -1.21 8.85
C ALA A 223 -13.23 -1.70 7.73
N GLN A 224 -13.82 -0.79 6.91
CA GLN A 224 -14.58 -1.15 5.71
C GLN A 224 -13.70 -1.77 4.61
N ASP A 225 -12.38 -1.65 4.70
CA ASP A 225 -11.44 -2.20 3.73
C ASP A 225 -10.84 -3.54 4.14
N LEU A 226 -11.29 -4.10 5.26
CA LEU A 226 -10.88 -5.44 5.67
C LEU A 226 -11.39 -6.50 4.68
N ASN A 227 -10.52 -7.44 4.33
CA ASN A 227 -10.90 -8.67 3.65
C ASN A 227 -11.16 -9.81 4.66
N GLU A 228 -11.58 -10.98 4.16
CA GLU A 228 -11.88 -12.13 4.99
C GLU A 228 -10.69 -12.58 5.84
N ALA A 229 -9.52 -12.72 5.23
CA ALA A 229 -8.32 -13.15 5.94
C ALA A 229 -7.98 -12.22 7.11
N GLN A 230 -7.98 -10.90 6.87
CA GLN A 230 -7.69 -9.90 7.89
C GLN A 230 -8.70 -9.94 9.04
N TYR A 231 -9.99 -10.03 8.73
CA TYR A 231 -11.04 -10.13 9.75
C TYR A 231 -10.87 -11.42 10.58
N ARG A 232 -10.61 -12.55 9.92
CA ARG A 232 -10.43 -13.84 10.63
C ARG A 232 -9.14 -13.91 11.43
N VAL A 233 -8.05 -13.27 10.99
CA VAL A 233 -6.83 -13.11 11.80
C VAL A 233 -7.15 -12.34 13.08
N LEU A 234 -7.92 -11.24 12.98
CA LEU A 234 -8.34 -10.49 14.15
C LEU A 234 -9.20 -11.35 15.10
N CYS A 235 -10.17 -12.10 14.57
CA CYS A 235 -11.01 -13.00 15.37
C CYS A 235 -10.17 -14.09 16.05
N ALA A 236 -9.21 -14.71 15.34
CA ALA A 236 -8.32 -15.72 15.91
C ALA A 236 -7.41 -15.15 17.00
N LEU A 237 -6.93 -13.92 16.83
CA LEU A 237 -6.19 -13.20 17.88
C LEU A 237 -7.07 -12.96 19.12
N CYS A 238 -8.33 -12.52 18.94
CA CYS A 238 -9.23 -12.20 20.04
C CYS A 238 -9.75 -13.45 20.77
N GLY A 239 -9.91 -14.56 20.06
CA GLY A 239 -10.54 -15.75 20.62
C GLY A 239 -11.98 -15.48 21.08
N LYS A 240 -12.41 -16.14 22.18
CA LYS A 240 -13.81 -16.08 22.66
C LYS A 240 -14.05 -15.01 23.75
N ASP A 241 -13.01 -14.61 24.43
CA ASP A 241 -13.12 -13.85 25.70
C ASP A 241 -12.52 -12.44 25.63
N TYR A 242 -11.95 -12.06 24.49
CA TYR A 242 -11.33 -10.74 24.32
C TYR A 242 -12.25 -9.82 23.53
N PHE A 243 -12.74 -8.74 24.15
CA PHE A 243 -13.74 -7.85 23.57
C PHE A 243 -13.31 -6.36 23.50
N ASN A 244 -12.11 -6.00 23.92
CA ASN A 244 -11.66 -4.60 23.90
C ASN A 244 -11.19 -4.19 22.49
N VAL A 245 -12.06 -4.35 21.51
CA VAL A 245 -11.82 -4.06 20.09
C VAL A 245 -12.67 -2.89 19.65
N MET A 246 -12.05 -1.89 19.05
CA MET A 246 -12.74 -0.80 18.37
C MET A 246 -12.49 -0.89 16.87
N MET A 247 -13.55 -0.89 16.08
CA MET A 247 -13.48 -0.70 14.63
C MET A 247 -14.07 0.64 14.25
N VAL A 248 -13.36 1.37 13.37
CA VAL A 248 -13.82 2.63 12.79
C VAL A 248 -13.84 2.49 11.29
N GLY A 249 -14.92 2.90 10.64
CA GLY A 249 -15.03 2.79 9.20
C GLY A 249 -16.22 3.54 8.60
N ASP A 250 -16.21 3.62 7.27
CA ASP A 250 -17.28 4.20 6.45
C ASP A 250 -17.61 3.25 5.29
N PRO A 251 -18.74 2.54 5.32
CA PRO A 251 -19.13 1.64 4.23
C PRO A 251 -19.19 2.31 2.84
N LYS A 252 -19.46 3.64 2.82
CA LYS A 252 -19.53 4.45 1.58
C LYS A 252 -18.17 4.72 0.96
N GLN A 253 -17.08 4.52 1.73
CA GLN A 253 -15.70 4.66 1.28
C GLN A 253 -15.02 3.31 0.99
N ALA A 254 -15.77 2.21 0.92
CA ALA A 254 -15.25 0.90 0.55
C ALA A 254 -14.99 0.82 -0.96
N ILE A 255 -13.73 1.00 -1.39
CA ILE A 255 -13.30 1.03 -2.80
C ILE A 255 -12.19 0.01 -3.14
N PHE A 256 -11.79 -0.83 -2.19
CA PHE A 256 -10.75 -1.85 -2.39
C PHE A 256 -11.32 -3.26 -2.62
N THR A 257 -12.48 -3.34 -3.31
CA THR A 257 -13.14 -4.64 -3.59
C THR A 257 -12.28 -5.57 -4.46
N PHE A 258 -11.39 -5.01 -5.27
CA PHE A 258 -10.39 -5.79 -6.03
C PHE A 258 -9.39 -6.53 -5.11
N ASN A 259 -9.15 -6.04 -3.87
CA ASN A 259 -8.42 -6.73 -2.81
C ASN A 259 -9.34 -7.58 -1.92
N LYS A 260 -10.57 -7.88 -2.39
CA LYS A 260 -11.60 -8.62 -1.66
C LYS A 260 -12.05 -7.95 -0.35
N ALA A 261 -11.81 -6.66 -0.21
CA ALA A 261 -12.38 -5.88 0.88
C ALA A 261 -13.91 -5.91 0.80
N ASP A 262 -14.54 -6.12 1.94
CA ASP A 262 -16.01 -6.18 2.01
C ASP A 262 -16.49 -5.46 3.27
N PRO A 263 -17.26 -4.35 3.12
CA PRO A 263 -17.78 -3.60 4.26
C PRO A 263 -18.73 -4.38 5.15
N LYS A 264 -19.16 -5.58 4.72
CA LYS A 264 -19.95 -6.50 5.57
C LYS A 264 -19.28 -6.81 6.90
N TYR A 265 -17.92 -6.79 6.96
CA TYR A 265 -17.20 -7.11 8.19
C TYR A 265 -17.44 -6.09 9.30
N LEU A 266 -17.88 -4.87 9.01
CA LEU A 266 -18.39 -3.94 10.02
C LEU A 266 -19.64 -4.48 10.71
N THR A 267 -20.61 -4.98 9.92
CA THR A 267 -21.87 -5.56 10.44
C THR A 267 -21.62 -6.90 11.14
N VAL A 268 -20.76 -7.74 10.56
CA VAL A 268 -20.36 -9.02 11.15
C VAL A 268 -19.69 -8.79 12.50
N PHE A 269 -18.76 -7.84 12.58
CA PHE A 269 -18.11 -7.44 13.84
C PHE A 269 -19.11 -6.98 14.90
N ALA A 270 -20.05 -6.12 14.52
CA ALA A 270 -21.06 -5.63 15.45
C ALA A 270 -21.85 -6.78 16.10
N LYS A 271 -22.14 -7.83 15.31
CA LYS A 271 -22.86 -9.02 15.77
C LYS A 271 -21.96 -9.94 16.60
N ASP A 272 -20.77 -10.30 16.08
CA ASP A 272 -19.88 -11.28 16.69
C ASP A 272 -19.35 -10.81 18.05
N PHE A 273 -19.01 -9.53 18.15
CA PHE A 273 -18.47 -8.93 19.36
C PHE A 273 -19.52 -8.21 20.22
N LYS A 274 -20.81 -8.21 19.80
CA LYS A 274 -21.89 -7.44 20.45
C LYS A 274 -21.48 -5.97 20.66
N ALA A 275 -20.86 -5.38 19.63
CA ALA A 275 -20.26 -4.08 19.72
C ALA A 275 -21.29 -2.97 19.91
N LYS A 276 -20.98 -2.01 20.78
CA LYS A 276 -21.74 -0.77 20.87
C LYS A 276 -21.54 0.04 19.59
N LEU A 277 -22.63 0.48 18.97
CA LEU A 277 -22.60 1.32 17.77
C LEU A 277 -22.63 2.80 18.15
N ILE A 278 -21.69 3.58 17.60
CA ILE A 278 -21.70 5.04 17.66
C ILE A 278 -21.53 5.57 16.24
N GLU A 279 -22.36 6.54 15.84
CA GLU A 279 -22.27 7.20 14.54
C GLU A 279 -21.71 8.61 14.71
N LEU A 280 -20.68 8.95 13.90
CA LEU A 280 -20.15 10.31 13.78
C LEU A 280 -20.72 10.93 12.49
N ARG A 281 -21.64 11.85 12.64
CA ARG A 281 -22.41 12.45 11.53
C ARG A 281 -21.96 13.86 11.15
N GLU A 282 -21.04 14.45 11.89
CA GLU A 282 -20.53 15.79 11.63
C GLU A 282 -19.58 15.81 10.43
N ASN A 283 -19.43 16.96 9.79
CA ASN A 283 -18.42 17.19 8.76
C ASN A 283 -17.59 18.44 9.11
N PHE A 284 -16.33 18.24 9.41
CA PHE A 284 -15.35 19.30 9.73
C PHE A 284 -14.34 19.54 8.60
N ARG A 285 -14.54 18.92 7.42
CA ARG A 285 -13.60 18.94 6.32
C ARG A 285 -14.07 19.79 5.16
N SER A 286 -15.18 19.38 4.56
CA SER A 286 -15.57 19.83 3.23
C SER A 286 -16.58 20.95 3.29
N SER A 287 -16.46 21.90 2.36
CA SER A 287 -17.41 22.99 2.16
C SER A 287 -18.79 22.50 1.72
N ASN A 288 -19.82 23.35 1.88
CA ASN A 288 -21.23 22.98 1.67
C ASN A 288 -21.51 22.49 0.25
N LYS A 289 -20.92 23.10 -0.79
CA LYS A 289 -21.08 22.64 -2.18
C LYS A 289 -20.44 21.28 -2.41
N VAL A 290 -19.26 21.00 -1.81
CA VAL A 290 -18.65 19.68 -1.88
C VAL A 290 -19.50 18.62 -1.18
N VAL A 291 -20.10 18.94 -0.04
CA VAL A 291 -21.06 18.05 0.65
C VAL A 291 -22.29 17.79 -0.21
N ALA A 292 -22.85 18.83 -0.85
CA ALA A 292 -23.98 18.68 -1.76
C ALA A 292 -23.65 17.76 -2.95
N ALA A 293 -22.48 17.93 -3.58
CA ALA A 293 -21.99 17.07 -4.64
C ALA A 293 -21.81 15.61 -4.18
N ALA A 294 -21.27 15.39 -2.99
CA ALA A 294 -21.12 14.05 -2.40
C ALA A 294 -22.49 13.40 -2.10
N ARG A 295 -23.46 14.18 -1.58
CA ARG A 295 -24.84 13.72 -1.33
C ARG A 295 -25.56 13.31 -2.62
N ALA A 296 -25.31 13.98 -3.73
CA ALA A 296 -25.88 13.60 -5.03
C ALA A 296 -25.47 12.18 -5.47
N LEU A 297 -24.29 11.72 -5.05
CA LEU A 297 -23.81 10.36 -5.32
C LEU A 297 -24.21 9.36 -4.24
N SER A 298 -24.41 9.79 -3.00
CA SER A 298 -24.80 8.96 -1.85
C SER A 298 -25.88 9.69 -1.05
N PRO A 299 -27.16 9.54 -1.39
CA PRO A 299 -28.26 10.28 -0.77
C PRO A 299 -28.42 10.07 0.74
N ASP A 300 -27.93 8.93 1.24
CA ASP A 300 -27.88 8.58 2.65
C ASP A 300 -26.67 9.18 3.40
N TYR A 301 -25.80 9.95 2.70
CA TYR A 301 -24.78 10.79 3.33
C TYR A 301 -25.38 12.12 3.74
N VAL A 302 -25.82 12.23 4.99
CA VAL A 302 -26.44 13.43 5.55
C VAL A 302 -25.68 13.84 6.81
N PRO A 303 -24.63 14.68 6.67
CA PRO A 303 -23.94 15.22 7.85
C PRO A 303 -24.89 16.13 8.64
N GLN A 304 -24.78 16.10 9.99
CA GLN A 304 -25.65 16.88 10.87
C GLN A 304 -25.22 18.36 10.95
N ASP A 305 -23.90 18.59 11.00
CA ASP A 305 -23.33 19.94 11.04
C ASP A 305 -22.61 20.20 9.71
N GLU A 306 -23.01 21.28 9.05
CA GLU A 306 -22.37 21.74 7.83
C GLU A 306 -21.23 22.71 8.18
N PHE A 307 -20.11 22.55 7.51
CA PHE A 307 -18.98 23.46 7.67
C PHE A 307 -19.38 24.83 7.08
N PRO A 308 -19.13 25.96 7.78
CA PRO A 308 -19.73 27.27 7.43
C PRO A 308 -19.16 27.91 6.14
N ILE A 309 -18.39 27.19 5.35
CA ILE A 309 -17.78 27.66 4.10
C ILE A 309 -18.57 27.10 2.91
N VAL A 310 -18.93 27.99 1.97
CA VAL A 310 -19.70 27.62 0.78
C VAL A 310 -18.89 26.75 -0.17
N GLY A 311 -17.68 27.16 -0.52
CA GLY A 311 -16.81 26.48 -1.46
C GLY A 311 -17.23 26.59 -2.92
N VAL A 312 -16.50 25.90 -3.79
CA VAL A 312 -16.77 25.86 -5.23
C VAL A 312 -16.90 24.41 -5.68
N VAL A 313 -17.91 24.15 -6.52
CA VAL A 313 -17.99 22.95 -7.37
C VAL A 313 -18.28 23.44 -8.78
N GLU A 314 -17.34 23.23 -9.69
CA GLU A 314 -17.42 23.64 -11.09
C GLU A 314 -17.31 22.41 -12.00
N ILE A 315 -18.16 22.33 -13.01
CA ILE A 315 -18.14 21.28 -14.02
C ILE A 315 -17.80 21.94 -15.34
N THR A 316 -16.68 21.51 -15.96
CA THR A 316 -16.17 22.12 -17.19
C THR A 316 -16.06 21.08 -18.30
N GLU A 317 -16.72 21.37 -19.42
CA GLU A 317 -16.57 20.67 -20.67
C GLU A 317 -15.31 21.17 -21.39
N CYS A 318 -14.46 20.26 -21.82
CA CYS A 318 -13.25 20.53 -22.60
C CYS A 318 -13.36 19.91 -24.00
N GLU A 319 -12.78 20.54 -24.99
CA GLU A 319 -12.85 20.02 -26.38
C GLU A 319 -12.21 18.64 -26.49
N ASN A 320 -11.01 18.49 -25.90
CA ASN A 320 -10.21 17.27 -25.92
C ASN A 320 -9.33 17.14 -24.66
N GLU A 321 -8.53 16.06 -24.56
CA GLU A 321 -7.65 15.79 -23.42
C GLU A 321 -6.52 16.85 -23.27
N GLU A 322 -6.11 17.51 -24.34
CA GLU A 322 -5.08 18.57 -24.30
C GLU A 322 -5.66 19.89 -23.77
N SER A 323 -6.86 20.26 -24.19
CA SER A 323 -7.56 21.44 -23.64
C SER A 323 -7.99 21.21 -22.19
N GLU A 324 -8.32 19.97 -21.78
CA GLU A 324 -8.55 19.62 -20.38
C GLU A 324 -7.27 19.85 -19.55
N ALA A 325 -6.14 19.35 -20.04
CA ALA A 325 -4.83 19.54 -19.38
C ALA A 325 -4.46 21.01 -19.25
N THR A 326 -4.69 21.80 -20.30
CA THR A 326 -4.47 23.25 -20.32
C THR A 326 -5.35 23.96 -19.30
N PHE A 327 -6.64 23.69 -19.26
CA PHE A 327 -7.59 24.24 -18.29
C PHE A 327 -7.16 23.97 -16.84
N VAL A 328 -6.76 22.73 -16.54
CA VAL A 328 -6.31 22.36 -15.20
C VAL A 328 -5.04 23.12 -14.81
N ALA A 329 -4.06 23.23 -15.73
CA ALA A 329 -2.82 23.93 -15.46
C ALA A 329 -3.07 25.45 -15.26
N ASP A 330 -3.86 26.10 -16.13
CA ASP A 330 -4.25 27.50 -16.01
C ASP A 330 -4.92 27.80 -14.68
N ARG A 331 -5.87 26.91 -14.27
CA ARG A 331 -6.59 27.08 -13.01
C ARG A 331 -5.69 26.89 -11.79
N ILE A 332 -4.71 25.96 -11.83
CA ILE A 332 -3.73 25.80 -10.76
C ILE A 332 -2.85 27.04 -10.64
N GLU A 333 -2.30 27.56 -11.76
CA GLU A 333 -1.49 28.78 -11.78
C GLU A 333 -2.27 29.98 -11.23
N GLN A 334 -3.52 30.17 -11.68
CA GLN A 334 -4.38 31.22 -11.19
C GLN A 334 -4.59 31.13 -9.68
N LEU A 335 -4.98 29.95 -9.18
CA LEU A 335 -5.26 29.74 -7.75
C LEU A 335 -4.03 29.93 -6.87
N VAL A 336 -2.85 29.52 -7.35
CA VAL A 336 -1.57 29.74 -6.64
C VAL A 336 -1.21 31.21 -6.61
N ALA A 337 -1.44 31.96 -7.70
CA ALA A 337 -1.11 33.38 -7.80
C ALA A 337 -2.10 34.27 -7.03
N GLU A 338 -3.39 34.02 -7.14
CA GLU A 338 -4.46 34.91 -6.65
C GLU A 338 -5.05 34.45 -5.30
N GLY A 339 -4.92 33.16 -4.96
CA GLY A 339 -5.61 32.55 -3.83
C GLY A 339 -7.12 32.37 -4.08
N HIS A 340 -7.86 32.06 -3.01
CA HIS A 340 -9.32 31.99 -3.04
C HIS A 340 -9.89 32.32 -1.66
N PRO A 341 -10.97 33.10 -1.56
CA PRO A 341 -11.53 33.54 -0.26
C PRO A 341 -11.98 32.40 0.65
N ASP A 342 -12.39 31.26 0.10
CA ASP A 342 -12.81 30.08 0.86
C ASP A 342 -11.63 29.20 1.33
N VAL A 343 -10.40 29.52 0.96
CA VAL A 343 -9.19 28.80 1.37
C VAL A 343 -8.36 29.66 2.32
N GLU A 344 -8.10 29.18 3.51
CA GLU A 344 -7.31 29.88 4.50
C GLU A 344 -5.81 29.90 4.11
N GLY A 345 -5.24 31.11 4.03
CA GLY A 345 -3.84 31.34 3.65
C GLY A 345 -3.58 31.10 2.16
N ASN A 346 -2.31 31.07 1.78
CA ASN A 346 -1.91 30.90 0.39
C ASN A 346 -2.22 29.48 -0.11
N ILE A 347 -2.66 29.37 -1.36
CA ILE A 347 -2.76 28.10 -2.07
C ILE A 347 -1.36 27.80 -2.64
N THR A 348 -0.78 26.66 -2.25
CA THR A 348 0.49 26.14 -2.78
C THR A 348 0.22 24.90 -3.63
N LEU A 349 1.22 24.49 -4.42
CA LEU A 349 1.07 23.31 -5.28
C LEU A 349 0.71 22.04 -4.48
N GLU A 350 1.24 21.89 -3.26
CA GLU A 350 0.96 20.75 -2.37
C GLU A 350 -0.49 20.71 -1.85
N LYS A 351 -1.19 21.87 -1.87
CA LYS A 351 -2.61 21.95 -1.52
C LYS A 351 -3.53 21.55 -2.67
N CYS A 352 -2.97 21.32 -3.87
CA CYS A 352 -3.67 20.95 -5.09
C CYS A 352 -3.49 19.47 -5.42
N ALA A 353 -4.56 18.81 -5.81
CA ALA A 353 -4.51 17.44 -6.32
C ALA A 353 -5.34 17.29 -7.60
N VAL A 354 -4.86 16.47 -8.51
CA VAL A 354 -5.61 16.04 -9.69
C VAL A 354 -5.86 14.55 -9.58
N LEU A 355 -7.13 14.17 -9.59
CA LEU A 355 -7.59 12.81 -9.42
C LEU A 355 -8.11 12.25 -10.74
N GLY A 356 -7.79 10.99 -11.01
CA GLY A 356 -8.29 10.27 -12.16
C GLY A 356 -8.67 8.83 -11.80
N ARG A 357 -9.55 8.22 -12.60
CA ARG A 357 -9.94 6.81 -12.38
C ARG A 357 -8.79 5.85 -12.67
N THR A 358 -7.96 6.18 -13.65
CA THR A 358 -6.77 5.41 -14.05
C THR A 358 -5.56 6.31 -14.22
N LYS A 359 -4.36 5.76 -14.19
CA LYS A 359 -3.11 6.51 -14.38
C LYS A 359 -2.93 7.08 -15.80
N PHE A 360 -3.65 6.56 -16.77
CA PHE A 360 -3.49 6.94 -18.17
C PHE A 360 -4.07 8.33 -18.48
N VAL A 361 -5.05 8.80 -17.72
CA VAL A 361 -5.67 10.12 -17.91
C VAL A 361 -4.71 11.28 -17.63
N PHE A 362 -3.58 11.03 -16.95
CA PHE A 362 -2.61 12.07 -16.60
C PHE A 362 -1.57 12.38 -17.69
N ASN A 363 -1.55 11.66 -18.82
CA ASN A 363 -0.45 11.75 -19.78
C ASN A 363 -0.31 13.16 -20.40
N HIS A 364 -1.42 13.75 -20.87
CA HIS A 364 -1.41 15.11 -21.41
C HIS A 364 -1.09 16.14 -20.32
N LEU A 365 -1.72 15.99 -19.16
CA LEU A 365 -1.49 16.91 -18.04
C LEU A 365 -0.04 16.93 -17.56
N LEU A 366 0.60 15.76 -17.45
CA LEU A 366 2.01 15.70 -17.06
C LEU A 366 2.92 16.44 -18.01
N LYS A 367 2.68 16.31 -19.31
CA LYS A 367 3.42 17.04 -20.33
C LYS A 367 3.18 18.54 -20.16
N THR A 368 1.93 18.98 -20.06
CA THR A 368 1.56 20.38 -19.90
C THR A 368 2.18 21.00 -18.64
N LEU A 369 2.11 20.31 -17.49
CA LEU A 369 2.72 20.80 -16.24
C LEU A 369 4.25 20.91 -16.35
N LYS A 370 4.89 19.90 -16.95
CA LYS A 370 6.34 19.93 -17.19
C LYS A 370 6.76 21.08 -18.11
N ASP A 371 6.03 21.29 -19.22
CA ASP A 371 6.32 22.35 -20.18
C ASP A 371 6.16 23.76 -19.57
N ARG A 372 5.32 23.88 -18.52
CA ARG A 372 5.13 25.14 -17.75
C ARG A 372 6.00 25.25 -16.51
N GLY A 373 6.82 24.24 -16.21
CA GLY A 373 7.68 24.24 -15.02
C GLY A 373 6.91 24.09 -13.69
N ILE A 374 5.68 23.55 -13.74
CA ILE A 374 4.88 23.28 -12.54
C ILE A 374 5.30 21.93 -11.97
N GLU A 375 5.81 21.93 -10.75
CA GLU A 375 6.19 20.70 -10.06
C GLU A 375 4.97 19.83 -9.79
N ALA A 376 5.04 18.57 -10.19
CA ALA A 376 3.98 17.59 -9.96
C ALA A 376 4.58 16.20 -9.71
N TYR A 377 3.90 15.39 -8.91
CA TYR A 377 4.33 14.03 -8.65
C TYR A 377 3.20 13.00 -8.85
N LYS A 378 3.58 11.82 -9.31
CA LYS A 378 2.72 10.64 -9.29
C LYS A 378 3.06 9.81 -8.05
N LYS A 379 2.06 9.49 -7.24
CA LYS A 379 2.27 8.48 -6.20
C LYS A 379 2.34 7.11 -6.87
N LEU A 380 3.49 6.47 -6.76
CA LEU A 380 3.65 5.07 -7.13
C LEU A 380 2.79 4.20 -6.19
N ALA A 381 2.33 3.05 -6.69
CA ALA A 381 1.66 2.07 -5.83
C ALA A 381 2.56 1.72 -4.64
N ALA A 382 1.98 1.46 -3.47
CA ALA A 382 2.73 0.93 -2.34
C ALA A 382 3.39 -0.39 -2.78
N GLY A 383 4.71 -0.47 -2.70
CA GLY A 383 5.45 -1.64 -3.16
C GLY A 383 6.94 -1.35 -3.28
N SER A 384 7.65 -2.32 -3.76
CA SER A 384 9.10 -2.32 -3.96
C SER A 384 9.63 -1.10 -4.71
N VAL A 385 10.79 -0.63 -4.32
CA VAL A 385 11.61 0.26 -5.16
C VAL A 385 11.99 -0.55 -6.41
N GLU A 386 11.56 -0.10 -7.58
CA GLU A 386 11.97 -0.71 -8.84
C GLU A 386 13.14 0.09 -9.41
N SER A 387 14.33 -0.51 -9.40
CA SER A 387 15.51 0.10 -10.00
C SER A 387 15.41 0.07 -11.53
N GLY A 388 15.47 1.23 -12.16
CA GLY A 388 15.43 1.39 -13.62
C GLY A 388 16.78 1.10 -14.27
N SER A 389 17.88 1.34 -13.56
CA SER A 389 19.25 1.11 -14.03
C SER A 389 19.72 -0.31 -13.73
N ASN A 390 20.49 -0.88 -14.66
CA ASN A 390 21.00 -2.23 -14.52
C ASN A 390 21.98 -2.36 -13.32
N LEU A 391 22.81 -1.37 -13.09
CA LEU A 391 23.80 -1.38 -12.01
C LEU A 391 23.14 -1.41 -10.63
N VAL A 392 22.14 -0.55 -10.38
CA VAL A 392 21.44 -0.51 -9.07
C VAL A 392 20.57 -1.75 -8.90
N ARG A 393 19.97 -2.27 -9.96
CA ARG A 393 19.23 -3.54 -9.91
C ARG A 393 20.14 -4.72 -9.49
N GLN A 394 21.34 -4.83 -10.02
CA GLN A 394 22.31 -5.86 -9.60
C GLN A 394 22.71 -5.69 -8.13
N PHE A 395 22.89 -4.45 -7.68
CA PHE A 395 23.17 -4.17 -6.27
C PHE A 395 21.98 -4.57 -5.37
N GLU A 396 20.77 -4.28 -5.77
CA GLU A 396 19.57 -4.74 -5.07
C GLU A 396 19.51 -6.27 -4.95
N LEU A 397 19.76 -6.99 -6.06
CA LEU A 397 19.83 -8.45 -6.05
C LEU A 397 20.90 -8.95 -5.07
N ALA A 398 22.07 -8.31 -5.04
CA ALA A 398 23.12 -8.63 -4.10
C ALA A 398 22.69 -8.39 -2.63
N LEU A 399 21.96 -7.32 -2.33
CA LEU A 399 21.40 -7.09 -1.00
C LEU A 399 20.40 -8.19 -0.60
N ARG A 400 19.56 -8.66 -1.51
CA ARG A 400 18.63 -9.78 -1.26
C ARG A 400 19.38 -11.08 -0.97
N VAL A 401 20.43 -11.37 -1.71
CA VAL A 401 21.33 -12.52 -1.46
C VAL A 401 22.02 -12.39 -0.09
N LEU A 402 22.46 -11.18 0.28
CA LEU A 402 23.05 -10.92 1.61
C LEU A 402 22.06 -11.18 2.73
N ALA A 403 20.82 -10.74 2.57
CA ALA A 403 19.76 -10.91 3.56
C ALA A 403 19.35 -12.38 3.72
N ASN A 404 19.31 -13.11 2.61
CA ASN A 404 18.82 -14.49 2.58
C ASN A 404 19.68 -15.39 1.67
N PRO A 405 20.61 -16.16 2.24
CA PRO A 405 21.44 -17.07 1.48
C PRO A 405 20.70 -18.28 0.88
N LEU A 406 19.42 -18.48 1.20
CA LEU A 406 18.57 -19.53 0.63
C LEU A 406 17.72 -19.02 -0.54
N ASP A 407 17.81 -17.75 -0.89
CA ASP A 407 17.03 -17.12 -1.94
C ASP A 407 17.52 -17.53 -3.34
N ARG A 408 17.15 -18.73 -3.75
CA ARG A 408 17.55 -19.31 -5.04
C ARG A 408 17.12 -18.47 -6.23
N LEU A 409 15.98 -17.79 -6.14
CA LEU A 409 15.48 -16.93 -7.20
C LEU A 409 16.44 -15.76 -7.47
N HIS A 410 16.70 -14.95 -6.45
CA HIS A 410 17.53 -13.75 -6.64
C HIS A 410 19.01 -14.10 -6.87
N ILE A 411 19.48 -15.21 -6.33
CA ILE A 411 20.79 -15.77 -6.68
C ILE A 411 20.85 -16.14 -8.17
N GLY A 412 19.82 -16.83 -8.70
CA GLY A 412 19.74 -17.19 -10.10
C GLY A 412 19.62 -15.96 -11.03
N LEU A 413 18.83 -14.96 -10.63
CA LEU A 413 18.71 -13.70 -11.36
C LEU A 413 20.06 -12.96 -11.41
N LEU A 414 20.77 -12.87 -10.29
CA LEU A 414 22.10 -12.24 -10.24
C LEU A 414 23.13 -12.99 -11.06
N ALA A 415 23.16 -14.32 -10.99
CA ALA A 415 24.02 -15.16 -11.81
C ALA A 415 23.76 -14.93 -13.32
N LYS A 416 22.49 -14.83 -13.72
CA LYS A 416 22.10 -14.53 -15.10
C LYS A 416 22.56 -13.14 -15.56
N GLU A 417 22.43 -12.11 -14.73
CA GLU A 417 22.95 -10.76 -15.03
C GLU A 417 24.48 -10.81 -15.26
N TRP A 418 25.19 -11.65 -14.51
CA TRP A 418 26.63 -11.84 -14.64
C TRP A 418 27.02 -12.89 -15.69
N LYS A 419 26.07 -13.34 -16.51
CA LYS A 419 26.25 -14.32 -17.60
C LYS A 419 26.87 -15.64 -17.13
N LEU A 420 26.51 -16.07 -15.93
CA LEU A 420 26.91 -17.38 -15.39
C LEU A 420 25.85 -18.42 -15.76
N ASP A 421 26.30 -19.48 -16.42
CA ASP A 421 25.49 -20.67 -16.70
C ASP A 421 25.73 -21.70 -15.57
N LEU A 422 25.09 -21.41 -14.42
CA LEU A 422 25.22 -22.22 -13.21
C LEU A 422 23.83 -22.59 -12.71
N PRO A 423 23.53 -23.91 -12.61
CA PRO A 423 22.38 -24.36 -11.84
C PRO A 423 22.49 -23.85 -10.39
N THR A 424 21.43 -23.25 -9.86
CA THR A 424 21.47 -22.71 -8.48
C THR A 424 21.71 -23.81 -7.44
N GLU A 425 21.35 -25.06 -7.74
CA GLU A 425 21.64 -26.24 -6.92
C GLU A 425 23.12 -26.44 -6.69
N ASP A 426 23.97 -26.19 -7.69
CA ASP A 426 25.44 -26.39 -7.61
C ASP A 426 26.07 -25.47 -6.55
N ILE A 427 25.46 -24.35 -6.25
CA ILE A 427 25.90 -23.43 -5.20
C ILE A 427 25.85 -24.08 -3.82
N TYR A 428 24.92 -25.01 -3.62
CA TYR A 428 24.65 -25.64 -2.33
C TYR A 428 25.34 -27.02 -2.16
N ILE A 429 25.88 -27.58 -3.23
CA ILE A 429 26.53 -28.91 -3.20
C ILE A 429 27.68 -28.92 -2.22
N GLY A 430 27.66 -29.86 -1.27
CA GLY A 430 28.73 -30.06 -0.29
C GLY A 430 28.82 -28.98 0.79
N ARG A 431 27.87 -28.04 0.87
CA ARG A 431 27.84 -26.97 1.87
C ARG A 431 26.78 -27.22 2.91
N ASP A 432 27.09 -26.95 4.18
CA ASP A 432 26.07 -26.92 5.26
C ASP A 432 25.29 -25.61 5.14
N THR A 433 24.05 -25.69 4.68
CA THR A 433 23.16 -24.51 4.48
C THR A 433 22.94 -23.70 5.75
N ARG A 434 23.10 -24.30 6.94
CA ARG A 434 22.97 -23.61 8.24
C ARG A 434 24.15 -22.67 8.53
N LYS A 435 25.29 -22.86 7.85
CA LYS A 435 26.48 -22.03 7.98
C LYS A 435 26.73 -21.14 6.77
N LEU A 436 25.84 -21.22 5.78
CA LEU A 436 25.96 -20.44 4.56
C LEU A 436 25.55 -19.00 4.81
N THR A 437 26.38 -18.05 4.42
CA THR A 437 26.09 -16.62 4.47
C THR A 437 25.97 -16.06 3.07
N GLY A 438 25.23 -14.96 2.93
CA GLY A 438 25.09 -14.29 1.63
C GLY A 438 26.42 -13.84 1.03
N MET A 439 27.41 -13.46 1.87
CA MET A 439 28.76 -13.12 1.40
C MET A 439 29.49 -14.32 0.77
N VAL A 440 29.37 -15.50 1.35
CA VAL A 440 29.96 -16.72 0.77
C VAL A 440 29.38 -17.02 -0.61
N ILE A 441 28.09 -16.76 -0.80
CA ILE A 441 27.43 -16.92 -2.11
C ILE A 441 27.92 -15.87 -3.09
N LEU A 442 27.94 -14.60 -2.69
CA LEU A 442 28.40 -13.51 -3.55
C LEU A 442 29.86 -13.71 -3.96
N ASP A 443 30.76 -14.03 -3.03
CA ASP A 443 32.17 -14.31 -3.36
C ASP A 443 32.32 -15.51 -4.31
N PHE A 444 31.49 -16.55 -4.15
CA PHE A 444 31.46 -17.68 -5.08
C PHE A 444 31.03 -17.27 -6.49
N LEU A 445 29.96 -16.49 -6.64
CA LEU A 445 29.48 -16.02 -7.94
C LEU A 445 30.51 -15.09 -8.60
N ILE A 446 31.05 -14.14 -7.84
CA ILE A 446 32.08 -13.19 -8.32
C ILE A 446 33.35 -13.94 -8.78
N GLY A 447 33.75 -14.99 -8.07
CA GLY A 447 34.90 -15.82 -8.47
C GLY A 447 34.68 -16.61 -9.76
N LYS A 448 33.44 -16.67 -10.27
CA LYS A 448 33.09 -17.39 -11.51
C LYS A 448 32.84 -16.47 -12.72
N THR A 449 32.74 -15.16 -12.52
CA THR A 449 32.47 -14.19 -13.57
C THR A 449 33.65 -13.28 -13.84
N SER A 450 33.76 -12.78 -15.08
CA SER A 450 34.63 -11.68 -15.48
C SER A 450 33.90 -10.34 -15.67
N SER A 451 32.63 -10.25 -15.22
CA SER A 451 31.86 -9.04 -15.37
C SER A 451 32.47 -7.88 -14.57
N ALA A 452 32.64 -6.72 -15.20
CA ALA A 452 33.07 -5.50 -14.53
C ALA A 452 32.04 -5.04 -13.48
N ASP A 453 30.73 -5.22 -13.78
CA ASP A 453 29.66 -4.90 -12.85
C ASP A 453 29.75 -5.73 -11.58
N ALA A 454 30.11 -7.02 -11.68
CA ALA A 454 30.26 -7.88 -10.50
C ALA A 454 31.35 -7.36 -9.55
N ALA A 455 32.47 -6.85 -10.08
CA ALA A 455 33.50 -6.22 -9.28
C ALA A 455 33.01 -4.92 -8.63
N ALA A 456 32.27 -4.11 -9.37
CA ALA A 456 31.66 -2.87 -8.88
C ALA A 456 30.64 -3.13 -7.75
N ILE A 457 29.78 -4.15 -7.93
CA ILE A 457 28.81 -4.56 -6.91
C ILE A 457 29.53 -5.07 -5.66
N ARG A 458 30.58 -5.89 -5.81
CA ARG A 458 31.40 -6.36 -4.68
C ARG A 458 31.96 -5.20 -3.87
N ASP A 459 32.57 -4.22 -4.54
CA ASP A 459 33.15 -3.05 -3.89
C ASP A 459 32.09 -2.26 -3.11
N SER A 460 30.90 -2.12 -3.69
CA SER A 460 29.78 -1.43 -3.05
C SER A 460 29.25 -2.20 -1.83
N VAL A 461 29.11 -3.53 -1.94
CA VAL A 461 28.71 -4.40 -0.84
C VAL A 461 29.75 -4.39 0.29
N MET A 462 31.03 -4.41 -0.02
CA MET A 462 32.10 -4.32 0.99
C MET A 462 32.12 -2.97 1.70
N SER A 463 31.64 -1.91 1.05
CA SER A 463 31.52 -0.57 1.64
C SER A 463 30.38 -0.44 2.65
N LEU A 464 29.42 -1.36 2.70
CA LEU A 464 28.26 -1.29 3.60
C LEU A 464 28.60 -1.31 5.09
N GLN A 465 29.82 -1.70 5.47
CA GLN A 465 30.26 -1.84 6.88
C GLN A 465 29.22 -2.60 7.72
N TRP A 466 28.72 -3.69 7.19
CA TRP A 466 27.65 -4.44 7.83
C TRP A 466 28.15 -5.39 8.93
N SER A 467 27.31 -5.57 9.93
CA SER A 467 27.43 -6.53 11.00
C SER A 467 26.08 -7.23 11.20
N ASP A 468 26.02 -8.20 12.09
CA ASP A 468 24.75 -8.89 12.44
C ASP A 468 23.67 -7.96 12.97
N THR A 469 24.03 -6.75 13.42
CA THR A 469 23.11 -5.79 14.05
C THR A 469 22.98 -4.47 13.31
N ASN A 470 23.88 -4.17 12.37
CA ASN A 470 23.86 -2.87 11.68
C ASN A 470 24.55 -2.92 10.31
N PHE A 471 24.10 -2.09 9.37
CA PHE A 471 24.77 -1.82 8.11
C PHE A 471 24.54 -0.35 7.68
N LYS A 472 25.36 0.14 6.78
CA LYS A 472 25.30 1.54 6.29
C LYS A 472 25.06 1.57 4.79
N LEU A 473 23.80 1.51 4.37
CA LEU A 473 23.42 1.51 2.96
C LEU A 473 23.99 2.72 2.21
N ALA A 474 24.02 3.90 2.85
CA ALA A 474 24.53 5.13 2.24
C ALA A 474 25.96 4.97 1.67
N LEU A 475 26.85 4.24 2.38
CA LEU A 475 28.21 4.02 1.92
C LEU A 475 28.29 3.17 0.64
N GLY A 476 27.46 2.14 0.53
CA GLY A 476 27.35 1.33 -0.69
C GLY A 476 26.80 2.14 -1.86
N LEU A 477 25.79 2.97 -1.60
CA LEU A 477 25.22 3.87 -2.61
C LEU A 477 26.22 4.95 -3.06
N ASP A 478 27.03 5.52 -2.15
CA ASP A 478 28.09 6.46 -2.49
C ASP A 478 29.15 5.79 -3.38
N ARG A 479 29.48 4.54 -3.10
CA ARG A 479 30.43 3.79 -3.94
C ARG A 479 29.86 3.56 -5.34
N LEU A 480 28.58 3.19 -5.47
CA LEU A 480 27.90 3.04 -6.77
C LEU A 480 27.87 4.37 -7.54
N ALA A 481 27.58 5.48 -6.87
CA ALA A 481 27.57 6.82 -7.50
C ALA A 481 28.96 7.16 -8.05
N GLY A 482 30.03 6.82 -7.33
CA GLY A 482 31.41 7.00 -7.81
C GLY A 482 31.71 6.16 -9.06
N LEU A 483 31.25 4.92 -9.10
CA LEU A 483 31.44 4.03 -10.25
C LEU A 483 30.61 4.48 -11.47
N ALA A 484 29.43 5.05 -11.25
CA ALA A 484 28.57 5.54 -12.30
C ALA A 484 29.18 6.73 -13.08
N GLN A 485 30.17 7.44 -12.53
CA GLN A 485 30.83 8.56 -13.23
C GLN A 485 31.56 8.11 -14.51
N SER A 486 31.86 6.83 -14.66
CA SER A 486 32.47 6.27 -15.86
C SER A 486 31.47 5.83 -16.94
N LEU A 487 30.16 5.89 -16.65
CA LEU A 487 29.09 5.52 -17.58
C LEU A 487 28.74 6.66 -18.54
N GLU A 488 28.08 6.31 -19.65
CA GLU A 488 27.47 7.28 -20.56
C GLU A 488 26.43 8.13 -19.80
N GLU A 489 26.16 9.35 -20.28
CA GLU A 489 25.36 10.34 -19.55
C GLU A 489 23.92 9.85 -19.23
N GLU A 490 23.29 9.12 -20.16
CA GLU A 490 21.94 8.59 -19.97
C GLU A 490 21.90 7.51 -18.89
N ASP A 491 22.82 6.55 -18.94
CA ASP A 491 22.94 5.48 -17.95
C ASP A 491 23.31 6.03 -16.57
N ARG A 492 24.21 7.02 -16.52
CA ARG A 492 24.58 7.71 -15.28
C ARG A 492 23.38 8.40 -14.65
N ALA A 493 22.58 9.13 -15.43
CA ALA A 493 21.39 9.80 -14.92
C ALA A 493 20.37 8.80 -14.32
N ALA A 494 20.19 7.64 -14.96
CA ALA A 494 19.34 6.59 -14.44
C ALA A 494 19.85 6.01 -13.11
N VAL A 495 21.17 5.77 -13.01
CA VAL A 495 21.80 5.29 -11.77
C VAL A 495 21.66 6.31 -10.64
N GLU A 496 21.90 7.59 -10.92
CA GLU A 496 21.79 8.68 -9.93
C GLU A 496 20.33 8.82 -9.41
N GLN A 497 19.34 8.68 -10.30
CA GLN A 497 17.93 8.70 -9.91
C GLN A 497 17.59 7.54 -8.99
N ASP A 498 17.98 6.32 -9.34
CA ASP A 498 17.75 5.13 -8.50
C ASP A 498 18.45 5.25 -7.13
N ILE A 499 19.70 5.70 -7.11
CA ILE A 499 20.46 5.94 -5.87
C ILE A 499 19.72 6.95 -4.98
N LYS A 500 19.17 8.02 -5.57
CA LYS A 500 18.39 9.01 -4.84
C LYS A 500 17.16 8.39 -4.18
N GLU A 501 16.43 7.53 -4.89
CA GLU A 501 15.26 6.84 -4.36
C GLU A 501 15.64 5.89 -3.21
N TRP A 502 16.65 5.03 -3.40
CA TRP A 502 17.13 4.11 -2.36
C TRP A 502 17.62 4.86 -1.12
N ARG A 503 18.29 6.00 -1.30
CA ARG A 503 18.73 6.87 -0.20
C ARG A 503 17.55 7.45 0.57
N GLN A 504 16.51 7.91 -0.13
CA GLN A 504 15.30 8.42 0.52
C GLN A 504 14.61 7.35 1.37
N HIS A 505 14.50 6.11 0.89
CA HIS A 505 13.96 4.99 1.65
C HIS A 505 14.81 4.67 2.88
N TRP A 506 16.12 4.65 2.72
CA TRP A 506 17.06 4.38 3.81
C TRP A 506 17.01 5.47 4.90
N ASP A 507 17.08 6.73 4.52
CA ASP A 507 17.06 7.84 5.46
C ASP A 507 15.75 7.91 6.24
N TYR A 508 14.63 7.60 5.58
CA TYR A 508 13.33 7.51 6.22
C TYR A 508 13.28 6.34 7.22
N TYR A 509 13.77 5.18 6.84
CA TYR A 509 13.84 3.99 7.70
C TYR A 509 14.66 4.25 8.97
N VAL A 510 15.88 4.75 8.83
CA VAL A 510 16.78 5.03 9.98
C VAL A 510 16.18 6.08 10.91
N ARG A 511 15.52 7.08 10.36
CA ARG A 511 14.91 8.17 11.15
C ARG A 511 13.72 7.68 12.00
N ASN A 512 12.94 6.75 11.47
CA ASN A 512 11.73 6.27 12.14
C ASN A 512 11.96 5.06 13.06
N GLU A 513 13.15 4.44 12.97
CA GLU A 513 13.56 3.33 13.85
C GLU A 513 14.83 3.67 14.65
N PRO A 514 14.85 4.76 15.43
CA PRO A 514 16.02 5.16 16.20
C PRO A 514 16.30 4.12 17.29
N GLY A 515 17.48 3.51 17.26
CA GLY A 515 17.92 2.50 18.23
C GLY A 515 17.52 1.06 17.90
N GLY A 516 16.88 0.82 16.76
CA GLY A 516 16.62 -0.52 16.24
C GLY A 516 17.88 -1.21 15.67
N SER A 517 17.82 -2.53 15.52
CA SER A 517 18.82 -3.28 14.76
C SER A 517 18.61 -3.05 13.26
N HIS A 518 19.52 -2.31 12.63
CA HIS A 518 19.44 -1.98 11.21
C HIS A 518 20.22 -3.05 10.42
N THR A 519 19.58 -4.19 10.14
CA THR A 519 20.15 -5.23 9.27
C THR A 519 19.66 -5.09 7.84
N VAL A 520 20.36 -5.71 6.88
CA VAL A 520 19.90 -5.77 5.47
C VAL A 520 18.51 -6.40 5.40
N GLY A 521 18.28 -7.48 6.14
CA GLY A 521 16.99 -8.18 6.17
C GLY A 521 15.85 -7.32 6.75
N THR A 522 16.08 -6.60 7.87
CA THR A 522 15.05 -5.70 8.44
C THR A 522 14.71 -4.57 7.47
N PHE A 523 15.71 -3.95 6.85
CA PHE A 523 15.47 -2.90 5.87
C PHE A 523 14.66 -3.40 4.66
N LEU A 524 15.08 -4.53 4.05
CA LEU A 524 14.36 -5.09 2.89
C LEU A 524 12.93 -5.53 3.25
N SER A 525 12.71 -6.07 4.45
CA SER A 525 11.36 -6.40 4.93
C SER A 525 10.50 -5.13 5.05
N GLN A 526 11.04 -4.03 5.56
CA GLN A 526 10.33 -2.75 5.66
C GLN A 526 10.08 -2.13 4.27
N VAL A 527 11.03 -2.27 3.33
CA VAL A 527 10.81 -1.89 1.93
C VAL A 527 9.67 -2.70 1.32
N ALA A 528 9.67 -4.03 1.49
CA ALA A 528 8.62 -4.91 1.00
C ALA A 528 7.24 -4.56 1.58
N LEU A 529 7.16 -4.22 2.87
CA LEU A 529 5.93 -3.74 3.52
C LEU A 529 5.53 -2.32 3.09
N GLY A 530 6.39 -1.60 2.35
CA GLY A 530 6.15 -0.21 1.92
C GLY A 530 6.20 0.82 3.06
N THR A 531 6.76 0.48 4.21
CA THR A 531 6.84 1.38 5.39
C THR A 531 7.93 2.44 5.25
N THR A 532 8.85 2.25 4.32
CA THR A 532 9.99 3.15 4.08
C THR A 532 9.68 4.29 3.10
N GLN A 533 8.46 4.36 2.56
CA GLN A 533 8.06 5.42 1.64
C GLN A 533 7.86 6.75 2.38
N GLN A 534 8.50 7.80 1.88
CA GLN A 534 8.30 9.14 2.44
C GLN A 534 6.86 9.62 2.20
N PRO A 535 6.17 10.17 3.23
CA PRO A 535 4.80 10.64 3.09
C PRO A 535 4.67 11.93 2.27
N ASN A 536 5.72 12.76 2.22
CA ASN A 536 5.68 14.09 1.62
C ASN A 536 6.46 14.14 0.31
N GLN A 537 5.74 14.43 -0.77
CA GLN A 537 6.30 14.77 -2.07
C GLN A 537 5.92 16.23 -2.39
N THR A 538 6.80 16.96 -3.08
CA THR A 538 6.59 18.36 -3.45
C THR A 538 5.80 18.49 -4.75
N GLY A 539 5.00 19.55 -4.86
CA GLY A 539 4.24 19.85 -6.06
C GLY A 539 2.81 19.32 -6.09
N VAL A 540 2.17 19.43 -7.24
CA VAL A 540 0.77 18.98 -7.45
C VAL A 540 0.68 17.45 -7.42
N ALA A 541 -0.23 16.92 -6.60
CA ALA A 541 -0.45 15.48 -6.47
C ALA A 541 -1.28 14.93 -7.65
N LEU A 542 -0.72 14.06 -8.48
CA LEU A 542 -1.45 13.33 -9.54
C LEU A 542 -1.73 11.90 -9.07
N LEU A 543 -2.98 11.64 -8.70
CA LEU A 543 -3.37 10.43 -7.97
C LEU A 543 -4.54 9.71 -8.65
N THR A 544 -4.49 8.39 -8.66
CA THR A 544 -5.74 7.65 -8.88
C THR A 544 -6.64 7.82 -7.66
N VAL A 545 -7.96 7.65 -7.83
CA VAL A 545 -8.92 7.73 -6.71
C VAL A 545 -8.51 6.79 -5.56
N HIS A 546 -8.04 5.58 -5.88
CA HIS A 546 -7.58 4.61 -4.89
C HIS A 546 -6.34 5.12 -4.11
N SER A 547 -5.40 5.74 -4.81
CA SER A 547 -4.19 6.30 -4.19
C SER A 547 -4.46 7.57 -3.36
N ALA A 548 -5.55 8.27 -3.66
CA ALA A 548 -5.99 9.48 -2.96
C ALA A 548 -6.79 9.18 -1.67
N LYS A 549 -7.22 7.93 -1.47
CA LYS A 549 -7.97 7.55 -0.27
C LYS A 549 -7.14 7.82 0.99
N GLY A 550 -7.80 8.36 2.03
CA GLY A 550 -7.12 8.81 3.25
C GLY A 550 -6.39 10.16 3.13
N MET A 551 -6.30 10.74 1.93
CA MET A 551 -5.73 12.08 1.72
C MET A 551 -6.84 13.14 1.62
N GLU A 552 -6.45 14.41 1.77
CA GLU A 552 -7.35 15.57 1.63
C GLU A 552 -6.57 16.78 1.13
N PHE A 553 -7.21 17.60 0.29
CA PHE A 553 -6.59 18.75 -0.36
C PHE A 553 -7.55 19.93 -0.36
N GLU A 554 -7.03 21.15 -0.32
CA GLU A 554 -7.86 22.36 -0.43
C GLU A 554 -8.52 22.45 -1.80
N VAL A 555 -7.78 22.09 -2.85
CA VAL A 555 -8.21 22.13 -4.26
C VAL A 555 -8.10 20.75 -4.87
N VAL A 556 -9.19 20.25 -5.44
CA VAL A 556 -9.21 18.95 -6.13
C VAL A 556 -9.77 19.12 -7.52
N PHE A 557 -9.06 18.62 -8.50
CA PHE A 557 -9.54 18.39 -9.85
C PHE A 557 -9.83 16.90 -10.04
N VAL A 558 -10.99 16.56 -10.64
CA VAL A 558 -11.28 15.19 -11.07
C VAL A 558 -11.42 15.22 -12.57
N ILE A 559 -10.43 14.66 -13.27
CA ILE A 559 -10.32 14.72 -14.74
C ILE A 559 -10.80 13.45 -15.41
N GLY A 560 -11.16 13.54 -16.70
CA GLY A 560 -11.62 12.41 -17.50
C GLY A 560 -12.97 11.87 -17.03
N MET A 561 -13.88 12.74 -16.62
CA MET A 561 -15.23 12.39 -16.18
C MET A 561 -16.15 12.03 -17.37
N ASN A 562 -15.78 10.97 -18.09
CA ASN A 562 -16.49 10.44 -19.25
C ASN A 562 -17.03 9.03 -19.01
N GLU A 563 -18.14 8.67 -19.66
CA GLU A 563 -18.59 7.28 -19.74
C GLU A 563 -17.51 6.39 -20.34
N GLY A 564 -17.21 5.28 -19.66
CA GLY A 564 -16.16 4.35 -20.06
C GLY A 564 -14.76 4.67 -19.52
N THR A 565 -14.55 5.90 -19.00
CA THR A 565 -13.34 6.27 -18.24
C THR A 565 -13.66 6.35 -16.75
N PHE A 566 -14.65 7.17 -16.36
CA PHE A 566 -15.16 7.27 -15.02
C PHE A 566 -16.70 7.51 -15.05
N PRO A 567 -17.52 6.46 -14.93
CA PRO A 567 -17.22 5.07 -14.54
C PRO A 567 -16.40 4.30 -15.57
N ASP A 568 -15.62 3.31 -15.10
CA ASP A 568 -14.82 2.44 -15.95
C ASP A 568 -15.72 1.58 -16.86
N TYR A 569 -15.33 1.39 -18.13
CA TYR A 569 -16.10 0.62 -19.12
C TYR A 569 -16.33 -0.85 -18.74
N ARG A 570 -15.54 -1.38 -17.82
CA ARG A 570 -15.66 -2.73 -17.27
C ARG A 570 -16.79 -2.87 -16.27
N ALA A 571 -17.23 -1.77 -15.66
CA ALA A 571 -18.31 -1.76 -14.66
C ALA A 571 -19.68 -1.94 -15.33
N LYS A 572 -20.04 -3.18 -15.66
CA LYS A 572 -21.31 -3.52 -16.33
C LYS A 572 -22.38 -4.02 -15.36
N ARG A 573 -21.99 -4.69 -14.30
CA ARG A 573 -22.92 -5.24 -13.32
C ARG A 573 -23.32 -4.17 -12.29
N PRO A 574 -24.51 -4.27 -11.68
CA PRO A 574 -24.98 -3.29 -10.68
C PRO A 574 -23.99 -3.11 -9.51
N ALA A 575 -23.36 -4.19 -9.04
CA ALA A 575 -22.39 -4.15 -7.95
C ALA A 575 -21.11 -3.38 -8.36
N GLU A 576 -20.62 -3.56 -9.58
CA GLU A 576 -19.46 -2.84 -10.13
C GLU A 576 -19.78 -1.35 -10.30
N MET A 577 -20.99 -1.03 -10.78
CA MET A 577 -21.42 0.37 -10.90
C MET A 577 -21.61 1.03 -9.54
N ALA A 578 -22.05 0.29 -8.52
CA ALA A 578 -22.11 0.78 -7.14
C ALA A 578 -20.70 1.08 -6.61
N GLU A 579 -19.70 0.28 -6.97
CA GLU A 579 -18.29 0.56 -6.63
C GLU A 579 -17.79 1.81 -7.34
N GLU A 580 -18.06 1.98 -8.65
CA GLU A 580 -17.70 3.20 -9.37
C GLU A 580 -18.34 4.45 -8.76
N ARG A 581 -19.58 4.34 -8.26
CA ARG A 581 -20.24 5.43 -7.54
C ARG A 581 -19.53 5.74 -6.21
N ARG A 582 -19.07 4.72 -5.46
CA ARG A 582 -18.23 4.93 -4.26
C ARG A 582 -16.87 5.54 -4.62
N ASN A 583 -16.26 5.13 -5.74
CA ASN A 583 -15.04 5.76 -6.24
C ASN A 583 -15.26 7.26 -6.51
N ALA A 584 -16.35 7.64 -7.17
CA ALA A 584 -16.70 9.05 -7.41
C ALA A 584 -16.97 9.80 -6.08
N PHE A 585 -17.70 9.19 -5.15
CA PHE A 585 -17.92 9.75 -3.81
C PHE A 585 -16.59 9.98 -3.06
N VAL A 586 -15.66 9.02 -3.09
CA VAL A 586 -14.35 9.17 -2.48
C VAL A 586 -13.58 10.31 -3.16
N ALA A 587 -13.54 10.36 -4.49
CA ALA A 587 -12.84 11.42 -5.23
C ALA A 587 -13.31 12.82 -4.82
N ILE A 588 -14.63 13.04 -4.80
CA ILE A 588 -15.25 14.31 -4.42
C ILE A 588 -14.91 14.68 -2.96
N THR A 589 -15.04 13.73 -2.04
CA THR A 589 -14.80 13.95 -0.61
C THR A 589 -13.32 14.12 -0.25
N ARG A 590 -12.40 14.07 -1.22
CA ARG A 590 -10.99 14.48 -1.01
C ARG A 590 -10.85 15.99 -0.98
N SER A 591 -11.79 16.72 -1.60
CA SER A 591 -11.79 18.19 -1.60
C SER A 591 -12.25 18.76 -0.25
N ARG A 592 -11.47 19.72 0.25
CA ARG A 592 -11.85 20.52 1.41
C ARG A 592 -12.67 21.73 1.00
N ARG A 593 -12.29 22.43 -0.06
CA ARG A 593 -12.90 23.73 -0.44
C ARG A 593 -13.33 23.83 -1.90
N LEU A 594 -12.40 23.55 -2.83
CA LEU A 594 -12.60 23.80 -4.25
C LEU A 594 -12.54 22.48 -5.02
N LEU A 595 -13.58 22.18 -5.76
CA LEU A 595 -13.72 20.97 -6.57
C LEU A 595 -14.01 21.35 -8.02
N TYR A 596 -13.16 20.88 -8.92
CA TYR A 596 -13.30 21.05 -10.36
C TYR A 596 -13.46 19.67 -11.01
N LEU A 597 -14.55 19.47 -11.75
CA LEU A 597 -14.85 18.23 -12.46
C LEU A 597 -14.75 18.51 -13.95
N THR A 598 -13.87 17.82 -14.66
CA THR A 598 -13.65 18.08 -16.09
C THR A 598 -13.87 16.83 -16.93
N PHE A 599 -14.30 17.03 -18.16
CA PHE A 599 -14.46 15.96 -19.14
C PHE A 599 -14.18 16.46 -20.55
N PRO A 600 -13.33 15.76 -21.34
CA PRO A 600 -13.15 16.03 -22.76
C PRO A 600 -14.29 15.43 -23.58
N VAL A 601 -14.82 16.17 -24.56
CA VAL A 601 -15.85 15.64 -25.49
C VAL A 601 -15.26 14.81 -26.63
N GLU A 602 -13.97 15.00 -26.91
CA GLU A 602 -13.23 14.21 -27.91
C GLU A 602 -12.01 13.57 -27.30
N LYS A 603 -11.76 12.31 -27.71
CA LYS A 603 -10.60 11.54 -27.28
C LYS A 603 -9.85 11.01 -28.48
N VAL A 604 -8.52 11.20 -28.49
CA VAL A 604 -7.65 10.60 -29.50
C VAL A 604 -7.33 9.16 -29.08
N MET A 605 -7.73 8.22 -29.92
CA MET A 605 -7.47 6.80 -29.71
C MET A 605 -6.01 6.45 -30.06
N PRO A 606 -5.43 5.38 -29.48
CA PRO A 606 -4.03 4.99 -29.74
C PRO A 606 -3.69 4.77 -31.23
N TRP A 607 -4.69 4.49 -32.05
CA TRP A 607 -4.56 4.32 -33.50
C TRP A 607 -4.83 5.57 -34.34
N GLY A 608 -4.90 6.77 -33.66
CA GLY A 608 -4.97 8.09 -34.32
C GLY A 608 -6.36 8.58 -34.72
N SER A 609 -7.44 7.79 -34.56
CA SER A 609 -8.79 8.29 -34.78
C SER A 609 -9.32 9.05 -33.56
N THR A 610 -10.14 10.10 -33.81
CA THR A 610 -10.85 10.81 -32.77
C THR A 610 -12.21 10.15 -32.50
N ARG A 611 -12.57 9.98 -31.24
CA ARG A 611 -13.87 9.47 -30.81
C ARG A 611 -14.55 10.49 -29.92
N ARG A 612 -15.83 10.74 -30.15
CA ARG A 612 -16.65 11.56 -29.27
C ARG A 612 -17.05 10.75 -28.03
N GLU A 613 -16.84 11.32 -26.84
CA GLU A 613 -17.12 10.70 -25.56
C GLU A 613 -18.32 11.38 -24.88
N ALA A 614 -19.17 10.59 -24.23
CA ALA A 614 -20.26 11.12 -23.45
C ALA A 614 -19.77 11.55 -22.04
N PRO A 615 -20.35 12.61 -21.47
CA PRO A 615 -20.06 12.98 -20.08
C PRO A 615 -20.47 11.86 -19.12
N SER A 616 -19.76 11.74 -18.01
CA SER A 616 -20.05 10.78 -16.96
C SER A 616 -21.47 10.94 -16.43
N ARG A 617 -22.19 9.83 -16.25
CA ARG A 617 -23.51 9.79 -15.60
C ARG A 617 -23.52 10.37 -14.19
N PHE A 618 -22.36 10.52 -13.55
CA PHE A 618 -22.21 11.09 -12.24
C PHE A 618 -22.30 12.62 -12.24
N LEU A 619 -22.02 13.29 -13.38
CA LEU A 619 -21.97 14.75 -13.46
C LEU A 619 -23.36 15.40 -13.33
N LYS A 620 -24.38 14.84 -14.00
CA LYS A 620 -25.72 15.43 -13.98
C LYS A 620 -26.30 15.52 -12.56
N PRO A 621 -26.33 14.44 -11.75
CA PRO A 621 -26.82 14.55 -10.36
C PRO A 621 -26.03 15.57 -9.52
N ILE A 622 -24.72 15.68 -9.75
CA ILE A 622 -23.87 16.66 -9.05
C ILE A 622 -24.26 18.06 -9.47
N HIS A 623 -24.34 18.34 -10.78
CA HIS A 623 -24.75 19.63 -11.29
C HIS A 623 -26.09 20.10 -10.68
N ASP A 624 -27.10 19.23 -10.72
CA ASP A 624 -28.45 19.52 -10.20
C ASP A 624 -28.45 19.79 -8.68
N ALA A 625 -27.46 19.30 -7.94
CA ALA A 625 -27.35 19.48 -6.50
C ALA A 625 -26.56 20.72 -6.07
N VAL A 626 -25.71 21.29 -6.96
CA VAL A 626 -24.85 22.44 -6.62
C VAL A 626 -25.20 23.74 -7.34
N SER A 627 -26.08 23.65 -8.36
CA SER A 627 -26.71 24.78 -9.03
C SER A 627 -27.75 25.40 -8.13
#